data_c0da3068ed5e62a58bf042627904fecb
#
_entry.id   c0da3068ed5e62a58bf042627904fecb
#
_cell.length_a   1.000
_cell.length_b   1.000
_cell.length_c   1.000
_cell.angle_alpha   90.00
_cell.angle_beta   90.00
_cell.angle_gamma   90.00
#
_symmetry.space_group_name_H-M   'P 1'
#
loop_
_entity.id
_entity.type
_entity.pdbx_description
1 polymer ?
#
loop_
_entity_poly.entity_id
_entity_poly.type
_entity_poly.pdbx_seq_one_letter_code
_entity_poly.pdbx_strand_id
1 'polypeptide(L)'
;MSEFLFGFTTGLSFILAIGAQNLFVLEQGIKKNHIFLVTTFCAISDFLLIFLGIFIFYSIQSLMTEKVIFLFNLALIAFLIYFVWGKIKTFHNPLEIDFSKEAIPKSVIISQTLAFTFLNPHVYSDTVFILGNLSKSYDLLSQKILFGIGASLASFLFFYFIGYLGYFLRSYFLNKKIWNILNIIIISYLIGLVCFLIFYELF
;
A
#
# COMPACT_ATOMS: atom_id res chain seq x y z
N MET A 1 23.69 10.50 11.73
CA MET A 1 22.48 10.41 12.60
C MET A 1 21.35 11.27 12.09
N SER A 2 21.66 12.45 11.53
CA SER A 2 20.72 13.36 10.85
C SER A 2 20.08 12.70 9.62
N GLU A 3 20.84 11.94 8.85
CA GLU A 3 20.42 11.25 7.61
C GLU A 3 19.35 10.21 7.89
N PHE A 4 19.56 9.40 8.94
CA PHE A 4 18.58 8.40 9.40
C PHE A 4 17.27 9.07 9.83
N LEU A 5 17.35 10.10 10.67
CA LEU A 5 16.15 10.82 11.14
C LEU A 5 15.42 11.51 9.99
N PHE A 6 16.15 12.09 9.04
CA PHE A 6 15.55 12.70 7.86
C PHE A 6 14.88 11.65 6.98
N GLY A 7 15.52 10.49 6.76
CA GLY A 7 14.93 9.36 6.06
C GLY A 7 13.67 8.85 6.75
N PHE A 8 13.73 8.68 8.07
CA PHE A 8 12.59 8.21 8.86
C PHE A 8 11.39 9.18 8.80
N THR A 9 11.61 10.47 9.04
CA THR A 9 10.54 11.47 9.02
C THR A 9 9.95 11.65 7.63
N THR A 10 10.79 11.65 6.59
CA THR A 10 10.35 11.75 5.20
C THR A 10 9.56 10.51 4.79
N GLY A 11 10.08 9.32 5.04
CA GLY A 11 9.38 8.06 4.77
C GLY A 11 8.04 8.00 5.50
N LEU A 12 8.01 8.39 6.77
CA LEU A 12 6.76 8.45 7.54
C LEU A 12 5.76 9.43 6.93
N SER A 13 6.20 10.59 6.45
CA SER A 13 5.32 11.60 5.85
C SER A 13 4.63 11.07 4.59
N PHE A 14 5.33 10.32 3.74
CA PHE A 14 4.74 9.75 2.55
C PHE A 14 3.79 8.58 2.86
N ILE A 15 4.19 7.66 3.74
CA ILE A 15 3.37 6.48 4.03
C ILE A 15 2.11 6.80 4.84
N LEU A 16 2.09 7.92 5.59
CA LEU A 16 0.90 8.41 6.28
C LEU A 16 -0.20 8.86 5.32
N ALA A 17 0.12 9.17 4.07
CA ALA A 17 -0.88 9.42 3.04
C ALA A 17 -1.71 8.15 2.82
N ILE A 18 -2.99 8.20 3.23
CA ILE A 18 -3.87 7.03 3.18
C ILE A 18 -4.13 6.64 1.72
N GLY A 19 -3.60 5.50 1.31
CA GLY A 19 -3.80 4.91 -0.01
C GLY A 19 -4.59 3.60 0.02
N ALA A 20 -4.86 3.05 -1.17
CA ALA A 20 -5.55 1.78 -1.32
C ALA A 20 -4.85 0.62 -0.58
N GLN A 21 -3.52 0.59 -0.59
CA GLN A 21 -2.70 -0.40 0.11
C GLN A 21 -2.89 -0.31 1.63
N ASN A 22 -2.87 0.89 2.21
CA ASN A 22 -3.05 1.09 3.65
C ASN A 22 -4.44 0.65 4.14
N LEU A 23 -5.47 0.96 3.34
CA LEU A 23 -6.84 0.50 3.62
C LEU A 23 -6.96 -1.03 3.53
N PHE A 24 -6.28 -1.64 2.57
CA PHE A 24 -6.24 -3.10 2.45
C PHE A 24 -5.56 -3.74 3.67
N VAL A 25 -4.41 -3.22 4.12
CA VAL A 25 -3.70 -3.72 5.31
C VAL A 25 -4.56 -3.60 6.55
N LEU A 26 -5.20 -2.45 6.77
CA LEU A 26 -6.14 -2.23 7.87
C LEU A 26 -7.28 -3.26 7.86
N GLU A 27 -7.87 -3.48 6.70
CA GLU A 27 -8.96 -4.45 6.52
C GLU A 27 -8.51 -5.88 6.84
N GLN A 28 -7.32 -6.30 6.39
CA GLN A 28 -6.80 -7.62 6.73
C GLN A 28 -6.54 -7.74 8.24
N GLY A 29 -6.11 -6.66 8.90
CA GLY A 29 -6.02 -6.57 10.36
C GLY A 29 -7.36 -6.85 11.05
N ILE A 30 -8.41 -6.14 10.66
CA ILE A 30 -9.77 -6.31 11.20
C ILE A 30 -10.28 -7.73 10.98
N LYS A 31 -10.03 -8.31 9.81
CA LYS A 31 -10.43 -9.68 9.45
C LYS A 31 -9.58 -10.77 10.10
N LYS A 32 -8.46 -10.43 10.71
CA LYS A 32 -7.43 -11.39 11.20
C LYS A 32 -6.83 -12.27 10.10
N ASN A 33 -6.82 -11.80 8.87
CA ASN A 33 -6.31 -12.55 7.72
C ASN A 33 -4.80 -12.36 7.57
N HIS A 34 -4.01 -13.30 8.06
CA HIS A 34 -2.56 -13.36 7.86
C HIS A 34 -1.83 -12.01 8.07
N ILE A 35 -2.17 -11.26 9.13
CA ILE A 35 -1.71 -9.89 9.39
C ILE A 35 -0.18 -9.78 9.28
N PHE A 36 0.54 -10.65 9.99
CA PHE A 36 2.00 -10.67 9.98
C PHE A 36 2.55 -10.80 8.55
N LEU A 37 1.95 -11.70 7.75
CA LEU A 37 2.37 -11.93 6.37
C LEU A 37 2.14 -10.68 5.51
N VAL A 38 0.95 -10.09 5.57
CA VAL A 38 0.59 -8.89 4.78
C VAL A 38 1.50 -7.72 5.15
N THR A 39 1.65 -7.42 6.43
CA THR A 39 2.50 -6.30 6.91
C THR A 39 3.95 -6.50 6.55
N THR A 40 4.45 -7.75 6.66
CA THR A 40 5.84 -8.09 6.29
C THR A 40 6.08 -7.93 4.79
N PHE A 41 5.15 -8.41 3.94
CA PHE A 41 5.29 -8.26 2.48
C PHE A 41 5.27 -6.78 2.07
N CYS A 42 4.37 -5.96 2.63
CA CYS A 42 4.35 -4.53 2.36
C CYS A 42 5.68 -3.87 2.78
N ALA A 43 6.14 -4.13 3.99
CA ALA A 43 7.37 -3.54 4.53
C ALA A 43 8.63 -3.97 3.75
N ILE A 44 8.74 -5.26 3.38
CA ILE A 44 9.85 -5.75 2.56
C ILE A 44 9.79 -5.16 1.15
N SER A 45 8.61 -5.06 0.56
CA SER A 45 8.45 -4.43 -0.77
C SER A 45 8.91 -2.98 -0.76
N ASP A 46 8.49 -2.20 0.24
CA ASP A 46 8.95 -0.81 0.39
C ASP A 46 10.45 -0.74 0.60
N PHE A 47 11.01 -1.59 1.46
CA PHE A 47 12.47 -1.67 1.65
C PHE A 47 13.20 -1.88 0.32
N LEU A 48 12.76 -2.85 -0.47
CA LEU A 48 13.37 -3.15 -1.77
C LEU A 48 13.23 -1.97 -2.74
N LEU A 49 12.05 -1.35 -2.81
CA LEU A 49 11.80 -0.22 -3.71
C LEU A 49 12.57 1.04 -3.29
N ILE A 50 12.68 1.32 -1.98
CA ILE A 50 13.47 2.45 -1.46
C ILE A 50 14.95 2.29 -1.85
N PHE A 51 15.53 1.12 -1.58
CA PHE A 51 16.93 0.87 -1.93
C PHE A 51 17.16 0.80 -3.45
N LEU A 52 16.19 0.26 -4.18
CA LEU A 52 16.19 0.31 -5.64
C LEU A 52 16.21 1.78 -6.12
N GLY A 53 15.39 2.65 -5.54
CA GLY A 53 15.40 4.09 -5.83
C GLY A 53 16.74 4.74 -5.51
N ILE A 54 17.31 4.47 -4.34
CA ILE A 54 18.59 5.03 -3.89
C ILE A 54 19.73 4.67 -4.84
N PHE A 55 19.79 3.42 -5.31
CA PHE A 55 20.93 2.92 -6.09
C PHE A 55 20.74 3.01 -7.60
N ILE A 56 19.50 2.89 -8.10
CA ILE A 56 19.23 2.72 -9.53
C ILE A 56 18.29 3.80 -10.08
N PHE A 57 18.06 4.88 -9.34
CA PHE A 57 17.11 5.94 -9.68
C PHE A 57 17.19 6.37 -11.16
N TYR A 58 18.40 6.69 -11.66
CA TYR A 58 18.55 7.19 -13.02
C TYR A 58 18.14 6.16 -14.09
N SER A 59 18.50 4.90 -13.89
CA SER A 59 18.18 3.83 -14.82
C SER A 59 16.68 3.53 -14.85
N ILE A 60 16.03 3.54 -13.68
CA ILE A 60 14.60 3.27 -13.57
C ILE A 60 13.79 4.45 -14.10
N GLN A 61 14.21 5.69 -13.82
CA GLN A 61 13.52 6.87 -14.32
C GLN A 61 13.44 6.86 -15.86
N SER A 62 14.50 6.42 -16.53
CA SER A 62 14.50 6.30 -18.00
C SER A 62 13.59 5.20 -18.54
N LEU A 63 13.30 4.15 -17.74
CA LEU A 63 12.39 3.06 -18.09
C LEU A 63 10.92 3.43 -17.84
N MET A 64 10.64 4.35 -16.91
CA MET A 64 9.28 4.82 -16.58
C MET A 64 8.81 5.85 -17.62
N THR A 65 8.65 5.37 -18.84
CA THR A 65 8.06 6.16 -19.93
C THR A 65 6.55 6.35 -19.68
N GLU A 66 5.95 7.35 -20.31
CA GLU A 66 4.50 7.57 -20.26
C GLU A 66 3.70 6.29 -20.59
N LYS A 67 4.18 5.52 -21.58
CA LYS A 67 3.54 4.24 -21.95
C LYS A 67 3.59 3.20 -20.82
N VAL A 68 4.70 3.12 -20.09
CA VAL A 68 4.86 2.19 -18.97
C VAL A 68 3.95 2.60 -17.83
N ILE A 69 3.92 3.89 -17.48
CA ILE A 69 3.02 4.43 -16.46
C ILE A 69 1.56 4.17 -16.82
N PHE A 70 1.17 4.45 -18.07
CA PHE A 70 -0.18 4.16 -18.59
C PHE A 70 -0.57 2.69 -18.42
N LEU A 71 0.33 1.75 -18.78
CA LEU A 71 0.08 0.32 -18.60
C LEU A 71 -0.10 -0.08 -17.14
N PHE A 72 0.70 0.48 -16.23
CA PHE A 72 0.54 0.27 -14.79
C PHE A 72 -0.80 0.79 -14.29
N ASN A 73 -1.20 2.01 -14.70
CA ASN A 73 -2.49 2.58 -14.33
C ASN A 73 -3.66 1.76 -14.87
N LEU A 74 -3.57 1.29 -16.11
CA LEU A 74 -4.58 0.41 -16.70
C LEU A 74 -4.71 -0.92 -15.94
N ALA A 75 -3.59 -1.55 -15.57
CA ALA A 75 -3.58 -2.76 -14.78
C ALA A 75 -4.15 -2.53 -13.38
N LEU A 76 -3.79 -1.41 -12.74
CA LEU A 76 -4.35 -1.02 -11.44
C LEU A 76 -5.86 -0.78 -11.53
N ILE A 77 -6.35 -0.05 -12.52
CA ILE A 77 -7.78 0.19 -12.75
C ILE A 77 -8.52 -1.15 -12.88
N ALA A 78 -8.03 -2.06 -13.72
CA ALA A 78 -8.64 -3.38 -13.90
C ALA A 78 -8.67 -4.18 -12.60
N PHE A 79 -7.57 -4.19 -11.84
CA PHE A 79 -7.49 -4.84 -10.53
C PHE A 79 -8.45 -4.22 -9.50
N LEU A 80 -8.52 -2.88 -9.42
CA LEU A 80 -9.40 -2.20 -8.48
C LEU A 80 -10.88 -2.45 -8.81
N ILE A 81 -11.27 -2.43 -10.08
CA ILE A 81 -12.63 -2.76 -10.52
C ILE A 81 -12.98 -4.20 -10.10
N TYR A 82 -12.09 -5.17 -10.35
CA TYR A 82 -12.27 -6.55 -9.92
C TYR A 82 -12.44 -6.65 -8.40
N PHE A 83 -11.58 -5.98 -7.64
CA PHE A 83 -11.61 -6.01 -6.18
C PHE A 83 -12.88 -5.36 -5.61
N VAL A 84 -13.27 -4.19 -6.12
CA VAL A 84 -14.51 -3.49 -5.73
C VAL A 84 -15.75 -4.33 -6.06
N TRP A 85 -15.76 -4.96 -7.24
CA TRP A 85 -16.85 -5.87 -7.62
C TRP A 85 -17.02 -7.02 -6.66
N GLY A 86 -15.93 -7.64 -6.24
CA GLY A 86 -15.93 -8.68 -5.21
C GLY A 86 -16.51 -8.19 -3.87
N LYS A 87 -16.14 -6.97 -3.46
CA LYS A 87 -16.67 -6.35 -2.23
C LYS A 87 -18.15 -6.05 -2.32
N ILE A 88 -18.62 -5.51 -3.44
CA ILE A 88 -20.05 -5.19 -3.66
C ILE A 88 -20.89 -6.46 -3.62
N LYS A 89 -20.43 -7.55 -4.25
CA LYS A 89 -21.13 -8.84 -4.17
C LYS A 89 -21.29 -9.36 -2.75
N THR A 90 -20.24 -9.27 -1.94
CA THR A 90 -20.30 -9.68 -0.53
C THR A 90 -21.17 -8.74 0.32
N PHE A 91 -21.25 -7.48 -0.05
CA PHE A 91 -22.08 -6.49 0.65
C PHE A 91 -23.57 -6.72 0.40
N HIS A 92 -23.98 -7.07 -0.82
CA HIS A 92 -25.39 -7.34 -1.19
C HIS A 92 -25.87 -8.71 -0.76
N ASN A 93 -24.98 -9.67 -0.53
CA ASN A 93 -25.30 -10.95 0.08
C ASN A 93 -24.84 -10.94 1.54
N PRO A 94 -25.65 -10.50 2.48
CA PRO A 94 -25.33 -10.53 3.90
C PRO A 94 -25.54 -11.96 4.47
N LEU A 95 -24.98 -12.96 3.75
CA LEU A 95 -24.61 -14.19 4.43
C LEU A 95 -23.66 -13.73 5.52
N GLU A 96 -24.12 -13.81 6.76
CA GLU A 96 -23.44 -13.54 8.00
C GLU A 96 -21.97 -13.16 7.79
N ILE A 97 -21.59 -11.97 8.25
CA ILE A 97 -20.16 -11.65 8.35
C ILE A 97 -19.65 -12.67 9.37
N ASP A 98 -19.44 -13.85 8.88
CA ASP A 98 -18.91 -14.95 9.64
C ASP A 98 -17.40 -14.71 9.72
N PHE A 99 -17.01 -13.92 10.71
CA PHE A 99 -15.62 -13.76 11.08
C PHE A 99 -14.99 -15.10 11.55
N SER A 100 -15.78 -16.18 11.58
CA SER A 100 -15.34 -17.55 11.84
C SER A 100 -15.04 -18.33 10.56
N LYS A 101 -15.39 -17.81 9.36
CA LYS A 101 -15.05 -18.47 8.11
C LYS A 101 -13.54 -18.61 7.97
N GLU A 102 -13.15 -19.75 7.42
CA GLU A 102 -11.75 -20.10 7.13
C GLU A 102 -10.97 -18.92 6.56
N ALA A 103 -9.77 -18.72 7.09
CA ALA A 103 -8.88 -17.68 6.62
C ALA A 103 -8.70 -17.81 5.10
N ILE A 104 -8.78 -16.68 4.40
CA ILE A 104 -8.53 -16.65 2.95
C ILE A 104 -7.19 -17.36 2.67
N PRO A 105 -7.09 -18.18 1.62
CA PRO A 105 -5.84 -18.87 1.30
C PRO A 105 -4.66 -17.90 1.22
N LYS A 106 -3.52 -18.30 1.76
CA LYS A 106 -2.31 -17.46 1.78
C LYS A 106 -1.92 -16.95 0.40
N SER A 107 -2.09 -17.79 -0.63
CA SER A 107 -1.78 -17.43 -2.02
C SER A 107 -2.63 -16.25 -2.51
N VAL A 108 -3.91 -16.22 -2.17
CA VAL A 108 -4.83 -15.13 -2.53
C VAL A 108 -4.44 -13.85 -1.81
N ILE A 109 -4.15 -13.91 -0.51
CA ILE A 109 -3.71 -12.75 0.27
C ILE A 109 -2.39 -12.19 -0.27
N ILE A 110 -1.43 -13.07 -0.58
CA ILE A 110 -0.14 -12.64 -1.16
C ILE A 110 -0.38 -11.96 -2.51
N SER A 111 -1.17 -12.57 -3.40
CA SER A 111 -1.47 -11.98 -4.71
C SER A 111 -2.13 -10.61 -4.59
N GLN A 112 -3.09 -10.44 -3.69
CA GLN A 112 -3.72 -9.14 -3.43
C GLN A 112 -2.72 -8.13 -2.86
N THR A 113 -1.89 -8.53 -1.89
CA THR A 113 -0.87 -7.66 -1.31
C THR A 113 0.10 -7.17 -2.38
N LEU A 114 0.61 -8.08 -3.23
CA LEU A 114 1.50 -7.75 -4.33
C LEU A 114 0.82 -6.82 -5.34
N ALA A 115 -0.46 -7.05 -5.66
CA ALA A 115 -1.21 -6.21 -6.59
C ALA A 115 -1.38 -4.78 -6.02
N PHE A 116 -1.79 -4.63 -4.76
CA PHE A 116 -1.91 -3.31 -4.12
C PHE A 116 -0.57 -2.57 -4.00
N THR A 117 0.54 -3.30 -3.93
CA THR A 117 1.88 -2.71 -3.86
C THR A 117 2.42 -2.39 -5.26
N PHE A 118 2.53 -3.41 -6.13
CA PHE A 118 3.30 -3.28 -7.38
C PHE A 118 2.48 -2.77 -8.57
N LEU A 119 1.14 -2.86 -8.57
CA LEU A 119 0.33 -2.22 -9.60
C LEU A 119 0.05 -0.74 -9.30
N ASN A 120 0.30 -0.29 -8.06
CA ASN A 120 0.04 1.09 -7.65
C ASN A 120 1.22 2.00 -8.05
N PRO A 121 1.07 2.91 -9.03
CA PRO A 121 2.15 3.79 -9.45
C PRO A 121 2.59 4.78 -8.36
N HIS A 122 1.70 5.14 -7.41
CA HIS A 122 2.08 5.99 -6.29
C HIS A 122 3.16 5.38 -5.40
N VAL A 123 3.20 4.06 -5.26
CA VAL A 123 4.24 3.39 -4.48
C VAL A 123 5.61 3.64 -5.11
N TYR A 124 5.73 3.58 -6.44
CA TYR A 124 6.98 3.89 -7.13
C TYR A 124 7.33 5.39 -7.03
N SER A 125 6.31 6.27 -7.16
CA SER A 125 6.50 7.71 -6.98
C SER A 125 7.14 8.01 -5.63
N ASP A 126 6.59 7.47 -4.58
CA ASP A 126 6.99 7.79 -3.21
C ASP A 126 8.31 7.12 -2.83
N THR A 127 8.46 5.83 -3.12
CA THR A 127 9.61 5.04 -2.67
C THR A 127 10.82 5.16 -3.62
N VAL A 128 10.60 4.98 -4.94
CA VAL A 128 11.70 4.96 -5.91
C VAL A 128 12.07 6.38 -6.33
N PHE A 129 11.07 7.20 -6.72
CA PHE A 129 11.38 8.50 -7.31
C PHE A 129 11.64 9.57 -6.26
N ILE A 130 10.77 9.77 -5.29
CA ILE A 130 10.95 10.87 -4.33
C ILE A 130 12.08 10.54 -3.35
N LEU A 131 12.03 9.39 -2.67
CA LEU A 131 13.10 9.01 -1.74
C LEU A 131 14.43 8.77 -2.47
N GLY A 132 14.40 8.16 -3.65
CA GLY A 132 15.60 8.02 -4.48
C GLY A 132 16.21 9.37 -4.86
N ASN A 133 15.40 10.35 -5.25
CA ASN A 133 15.87 11.69 -5.57
C ASN A 133 16.42 12.45 -4.36
N LEU A 134 15.75 12.38 -3.21
CA LEU A 134 16.21 13.01 -1.97
C LEU A 134 17.54 12.41 -1.49
N SER A 135 17.79 11.14 -1.74
CA SER A 135 19.05 10.48 -1.38
C SER A 135 20.27 11.06 -2.11
N LYS A 136 20.06 11.77 -3.24
CA LYS A 136 21.14 12.42 -4.00
C LYS A 136 21.79 13.59 -3.26
N SER A 137 21.10 14.17 -2.27
CA SER A 137 21.64 15.23 -1.42
C SER A 137 22.83 14.75 -0.56
N TYR A 138 23.09 13.45 -0.56
CA TYR A 138 24.19 12.84 0.19
C TYR A 138 25.29 12.36 -0.77
N ASP A 139 26.53 12.73 -0.48
CA ASP A 139 27.68 12.32 -1.29
C ASP A 139 28.19 10.93 -0.89
N LEU A 140 28.19 10.63 0.41
CA LEU A 140 28.73 9.37 0.93
C LEU A 140 27.68 8.24 0.84
N LEU A 141 28.12 7.07 0.40
CA LEU A 141 27.29 5.88 0.34
C LEU A 141 26.68 5.50 1.72
N SER A 142 27.47 5.66 2.78
CA SER A 142 27.01 5.41 4.16
C SER A 142 25.84 6.29 4.56
N GLN A 143 25.82 7.55 4.15
CA GLN A 143 24.72 8.49 4.41
C GLN A 143 23.46 8.09 3.66
N LYS A 144 23.59 7.69 2.38
CA LYS A 144 22.46 7.17 1.57
C LYS A 144 21.86 5.92 2.19
N ILE A 145 22.71 5.02 2.68
CA ILE A 145 22.26 3.80 3.36
C ILE A 145 21.51 4.16 4.66
N LEU A 146 22.04 5.07 5.48
CA LEU A 146 21.38 5.50 6.72
C LEU A 146 20.02 6.16 6.44
N PHE A 147 19.94 6.99 5.40
CA PHE A 147 18.68 7.58 4.94
C PHE A 147 17.67 6.49 4.53
N GLY A 148 18.09 5.53 3.71
CA GLY A 148 17.26 4.41 3.25
C GLY A 148 16.78 3.52 4.41
N ILE A 149 17.66 3.21 5.39
CA ILE A 149 17.28 2.47 6.59
C ILE A 149 16.24 3.23 7.40
N GLY A 150 16.40 4.56 7.56
CA GLY A 150 15.42 5.40 8.26
C GLY A 150 14.05 5.34 7.59
N ALA A 151 13.99 5.56 6.27
CA ALA A 151 12.75 5.51 5.50
C ALA A 151 12.10 4.12 5.55
N SER A 152 12.90 3.06 5.41
CA SER A 152 12.41 1.68 5.49
C SER A 152 11.88 1.31 6.89
N LEU A 153 12.52 1.80 7.94
CA LEU A 153 12.03 1.59 9.31
C LEU A 153 10.69 2.29 9.54
N ALA A 154 10.51 3.49 8.99
CA ALA A 154 9.22 4.19 9.05
C ALA A 154 8.11 3.36 8.40
N SER A 155 8.35 2.84 7.19
CA SER A 155 7.42 1.95 6.49
C SER A 155 7.12 0.68 7.29
N PHE A 156 8.15 0.03 7.81
CA PHE A 156 8.01 -1.16 8.63
C PHE A 156 7.11 -0.91 9.84
N LEU A 157 7.42 0.11 10.63
CA LEU A 157 6.64 0.46 11.83
C LEU A 157 5.20 0.83 11.49
N PHE A 158 5.00 1.56 10.40
CA PHE A 158 3.67 1.98 9.98
C PHE A 158 2.79 0.80 9.55
N PHE A 159 3.27 -0.11 8.69
CA PHE A 159 2.48 -1.25 8.26
C PHE A 159 2.13 -2.18 9.41
N TYR A 160 3.07 -2.42 10.32
CA TYR A 160 2.78 -3.20 11.52
C TYR A 160 1.78 -2.47 12.42
N PHE A 161 1.95 -1.16 12.61
CA PHE A 161 1.02 -0.36 13.39
C PHE A 161 -0.41 -0.44 12.82
N ILE A 162 -0.60 -0.15 11.52
CA ILE A 162 -1.94 -0.13 10.92
C ILE A 162 -2.57 -1.53 10.85
N GLY A 163 -1.79 -2.56 10.57
CA GLY A 163 -2.26 -3.95 10.55
C GLY A 163 -2.73 -4.43 11.92
N TYR A 164 -1.94 -4.19 12.96
CA TYR A 164 -2.31 -4.57 14.33
C TYR A 164 -3.33 -3.61 14.94
N LEU A 165 -3.36 -2.34 14.55
CA LEU A 165 -4.45 -1.43 14.90
C LEU A 165 -5.80 -1.99 14.43
N GLY A 166 -5.85 -2.47 13.19
CA GLY A 166 -7.04 -3.17 12.68
C GLY A 166 -7.43 -4.37 13.54
N TYR A 167 -6.46 -5.17 13.96
CA TYR A 167 -6.68 -6.31 14.85
C TYR A 167 -7.27 -5.89 16.20
N PHE A 168 -6.72 -4.86 16.84
CA PHE A 168 -7.21 -4.37 18.13
C PHE A 168 -8.58 -3.73 18.03
N LEU A 169 -8.86 -3.01 16.95
CA LEU A 169 -10.13 -2.37 16.70
C LEU A 169 -11.22 -3.34 16.22
N ARG A 170 -10.91 -4.62 15.97
CA ARG A 170 -11.84 -5.63 15.46
C ARG A 170 -13.14 -5.68 16.26
N SER A 171 -13.08 -5.61 17.59
CA SER A 171 -14.28 -5.69 18.46
C SER A 171 -15.33 -4.64 18.11
N TYR A 172 -14.93 -3.44 17.72
CA TYR A 172 -15.83 -2.38 17.26
C TYR A 172 -16.45 -2.73 15.90
N PHE A 173 -15.67 -3.35 15.01
CA PHE A 173 -16.10 -3.73 13.66
C PHE A 173 -16.89 -5.04 13.61
N LEU A 174 -17.03 -5.78 14.71
CA LEU A 174 -18.00 -6.85 14.86
C LEU A 174 -19.44 -6.33 14.80
N ASN A 175 -19.66 -5.04 15.12
CA ASN A 175 -20.94 -4.40 14.91
C ASN A 175 -21.18 -4.25 13.39
N LYS A 176 -22.22 -4.93 12.88
CA LYS A 176 -22.61 -4.95 11.48
C LYS A 176 -22.74 -3.54 10.86
N LYS A 177 -23.27 -2.58 11.64
CA LYS A 177 -23.45 -1.19 11.19
C LYS A 177 -22.08 -0.51 10.96
N ILE A 178 -21.16 -0.66 11.92
CA ILE A 178 -19.81 -0.08 11.84
C ILE A 178 -19.02 -0.73 10.70
N TRP A 179 -19.11 -2.05 10.56
CA TRP A 179 -18.49 -2.78 9.46
C TRP A 179 -19.00 -2.34 8.09
N ASN A 180 -20.32 -2.15 7.95
CA ASN A 180 -20.91 -1.66 6.71
C ASN A 180 -20.44 -0.24 6.38
N ILE A 181 -20.36 0.64 7.38
CA ILE A 181 -19.83 2.00 7.19
C ILE A 181 -18.39 1.94 6.69
N LEU A 182 -17.53 1.13 7.30
CA LEU A 182 -16.15 0.95 6.85
C LEU A 182 -16.08 0.46 5.40
N ASN A 183 -16.86 -0.57 5.05
CA ASN A 183 -16.87 -1.07 3.68
C ASN A 183 -17.36 -0.02 2.67
N ILE A 184 -18.37 0.77 3.03
CA ILE A 184 -18.83 1.88 2.18
C ILE A 184 -17.70 2.89 1.98
N ILE A 185 -16.99 3.28 3.04
CA ILE A 185 -15.84 4.19 2.94
C ILE A 185 -14.77 3.62 2.01
N ILE A 186 -14.38 2.35 2.20
CA ILE A 186 -13.36 1.70 1.37
C ILE A 186 -13.82 1.63 -0.10
N ILE A 187 -15.04 1.17 -0.35
CA ILE A 187 -15.60 1.07 -1.72
C ILE A 187 -15.64 2.44 -2.37
N SER A 188 -16.17 3.47 -1.67
CA SER A 188 -16.25 4.84 -2.20
C SER A 188 -14.88 5.42 -2.51
N TYR A 189 -13.89 5.19 -1.64
CA TYR A 189 -12.51 5.62 -1.87
C TYR A 189 -11.91 4.93 -3.11
N LEU A 190 -12.06 3.61 -3.23
CA LEU A 190 -11.53 2.85 -4.37
C LEU A 190 -12.22 3.23 -5.68
N ILE A 191 -13.54 3.45 -5.68
CA ILE A 191 -14.27 3.96 -6.85
C ILE A 191 -13.78 5.36 -7.21
N GLY A 192 -13.63 6.26 -6.23
CA GLY A 192 -13.09 7.60 -6.45
C GLY A 192 -11.69 7.55 -7.07
N LEU A 193 -10.84 6.64 -6.58
CA LEU A 193 -9.50 6.42 -7.15
C LEU A 193 -9.56 5.92 -8.60
N VAL A 194 -10.44 4.97 -8.90
CA VAL A 194 -10.64 4.47 -10.27
C VAL A 194 -11.11 5.61 -11.20
N CYS A 195 -12.11 6.39 -10.77
CA CYS A 195 -12.58 7.54 -11.54
C CYS A 195 -11.47 8.58 -11.77
N PHE A 196 -10.69 8.88 -10.74
CA PHE A 196 -9.55 9.79 -10.84
C PHE A 196 -8.51 9.30 -11.85
N LEU A 197 -8.13 8.01 -11.78
CA LEU A 197 -7.15 7.42 -12.70
C LEU A 197 -7.69 7.41 -14.14
N ILE A 198 -8.96 7.07 -14.35
CA ILE A 198 -9.58 7.10 -15.68
C ILE A 198 -9.57 8.52 -16.25
N PHE A 199 -9.95 9.51 -15.42
CA PHE A 199 -9.94 10.91 -15.86
C PHE A 199 -8.54 11.40 -16.19
N TYR A 200 -7.55 11.06 -15.34
CA TYR A 200 -6.16 11.47 -15.52
C TYR A 200 -5.50 10.84 -16.77
N GLU A 201 -5.89 9.60 -17.14
CA GLU A 201 -5.30 8.87 -18.28
C GLU A 201 -6.01 9.16 -19.61
N LEU A 202 -7.30 9.55 -19.58
CA LEU A 202 -8.09 9.72 -20.80
C LEU A 202 -8.31 11.18 -21.20
N PHE A 203 -8.09 12.13 -20.30
CA PHE A 203 -8.30 13.58 -20.53
C PHE A 203 -7.11 14.39 -20.06
#